data_4a693535af501f18eda72d8aa4733093
#
_entry.id   4a693535af501f18eda72d8aa4733093
#
_cell.length_a   1.000
_cell.length_b   1.000
_cell.length_c   1.000
_cell.angle_alpha   90.00
_cell.angle_beta   90.00
_cell.angle_gamma   90.00
#
_symmetry.space_group_name_H-M   'P 1'
#
loop_
_entity.id
_entity.type
_entity.pdbx_description
1 polymer ?
#
loop_
_entity_poly.entity_id
_entity_poly.type
_entity_poly.pdbx_seq_one_letter_code
_entity_poly.pdbx_strand_id
1 'polypeptide(L)'
;MKFTESHEWIRVENGIGTVGITDHAQKELGEVVYVELPAVGKQVKAGQEVAVLESTKAAADIYSPVSGEIVEINQKLVDFIHQINASAEKEGWLFKIKLANHAETEKLLKREDYLGLVQ
;
A
#
# COMPACT_ATOMS: atom_id res chain seq x y z
N MET A 1 -9.77 -3.40 7.71
CA MET A 1 -8.48 -2.89 7.21
C MET A 1 -7.56 -2.59 8.36
N LYS A 2 -6.28 -2.76 8.14
CA LYS A 2 -5.22 -2.38 9.08
C LYS A 2 -4.31 -1.36 8.42
N PHE A 3 -3.52 -0.66 9.23
CA PHE A 3 -2.73 0.48 8.77
C PHE A 3 -1.33 0.46 9.37
N THR A 4 -0.39 1.11 8.66
CA THR A 4 0.98 1.29 9.17
C THR A 4 1.20 2.76 9.53
N GLU A 5 2.26 3.00 10.31
CA GLU A 5 2.66 4.37 10.66
C GLU A 5 3.19 5.14 9.44
N SER A 6 3.63 4.43 8.40
CA SER A 6 4.09 5.03 7.16
C SER A 6 3.00 5.20 6.12
N HIS A 7 1.74 5.03 6.54
CA HIS A 7 0.54 5.37 5.76
C HIS A 7 0.24 4.41 4.61
N GLU A 8 0.48 3.12 4.84
CA GLU A 8 -0.05 2.08 3.95
C GLU A 8 -1.25 1.42 4.63
N TRP A 9 -2.18 0.92 3.84
CA TRP A 9 -3.28 0.11 4.33
C TRP A 9 -3.17 -1.31 3.79
N ILE A 10 -3.76 -2.26 4.51
CA ILE A 10 -3.87 -3.65 4.04
C ILE A 10 -5.24 -4.21 4.40
N ARG A 11 -5.83 -4.92 3.43
CA ARG A 11 -7.08 -5.64 3.62
C ARG A 11 -6.83 -7.10 3.30
N VAL A 12 -7.00 -7.98 4.29
CA VAL A 12 -6.69 -9.41 4.15
C VAL A 12 -7.95 -10.23 3.94
N GLU A 13 -7.94 -11.06 2.91
CA GLU A 13 -8.99 -12.03 2.63
C GLU A 13 -8.34 -13.34 2.21
N ASN A 14 -8.65 -14.45 2.91
CA ASN A 14 -8.15 -15.78 2.56
C ASN A 14 -6.63 -15.83 2.43
N GLY A 15 -5.91 -15.17 3.34
CA GLY A 15 -4.45 -15.18 3.36
C GLY A 15 -3.79 -14.27 2.34
N ILE A 16 -4.58 -13.52 1.56
CA ILE A 16 -4.06 -12.57 0.57
C ILE A 16 -4.36 -11.16 1.05
N GLY A 17 -3.33 -10.32 1.13
CA GLY A 17 -3.49 -8.92 1.51
C GLY A 17 -3.47 -8.01 0.30
N THR A 18 -4.46 -7.14 0.18
CA THR A 18 -4.45 -6.06 -0.81
C THR A 18 -3.89 -4.82 -0.13
N VAL A 19 -2.89 -4.20 -0.73
CA VAL A 19 -2.13 -3.10 -0.12
C VAL A 19 -2.17 -1.86 -0.99
N GLY A 20 -2.31 -0.70 -0.35
CA GLY A 20 -2.23 0.60 -1.01
C GLY A 20 -1.83 1.66 -0.01
N ILE A 21 -1.86 2.92 -0.44
CA ILE A 21 -1.61 4.05 0.45
C ILE A 21 -2.93 4.61 0.96
N THR A 22 -2.87 5.27 2.13
CA THR A 22 -4.07 5.84 2.73
C THR A 22 -4.48 7.14 2.02
N ASP A 23 -5.72 7.57 2.26
CA ASP A 23 -6.19 8.85 1.76
C ASP A 23 -5.34 10.00 2.31
N HIS A 24 -4.92 9.90 3.57
CA HIS A 24 -4.00 10.87 4.16
C HIS A 24 -2.70 10.95 3.36
N ALA A 25 -2.13 9.80 3.01
CA ALA A 25 -0.86 9.74 2.27
C ALA A 25 -0.99 10.39 0.90
N GLN A 26 -2.07 10.14 0.17
CA GLN A 26 -2.23 10.72 -1.16
C GLN A 26 -2.41 12.24 -1.10
N LYS A 27 -3.06 12.75 -0.04
CA LYS A 27 -3.19 14.19 0.16
C LYS A 27 -1.84 14.85 0.43
N GLU A 28 -1.03 14.21 1.26
CA GLU A 28 0.32 14.70 1.57
C GLU A 28 1.21 14.67 0.33
N LEU A 29 1.11 13.61 -0.46
CA LEU A 29 1.95 13.41 -1.63
C LEU A 29 1.58 14.36 -2.78
N GLY A 30 0.28 14.61 -2.96
CA GLY A 30 -0.22 15.37 -4.08
C GLY A 30 -0.45 14.51 -5.31
N GLU A 31 -0.61 15.14 -6.46
CA GLU A 31 -0.95 14.43 -7.70
C GLU A 31 0.13 13.44 -8.12
N VAL A 32 -0.20 12.17 -8.14
CA VAL A 32 0.72 11.10 -8.52
C VAL A 32 0.83 11.04 -10.04
N VAL A 33 2.07 11.06 -10.55
CA VAL A 33 2.35 11.06 -11.99
C VAL A 33 3.12 9.82 -12.43
N TYR A 34 3.67 9.04 -11.50
CA TYR A 34 4.40 7.83 -11.83
C TYR A 34 4.31 6.82 -10.69
N VAL A 35 4.20 5.55 -11.04
CA VAL A 35 4.19 4.46 -10.06
C VAL A 35 5.14 3.35 -10.53
N GLU A 36 5.96 2.86 -9.59
CA GLU A 36 6.79 1.68 -9.84
C GLU A 36 6.27 0.58 -8.92
N LEU A 37 5.70 -0.45 -9.53
CA LEU A 37 5.10 -1.57 -8.81
C LEU A 37 6.11 -2.70 -8.64
N PRO A 38 5.97 -3.54 -7.59
CA PRO A 38 6.88 -4.67 -7.40
C PRO A 38 6.66 -5.76 -8.45
N ALA A 39 7.64 -6.63 -8.61
CA ALA A 39 7.52 -7.78 -9.50
C ALA A 39 6.69 -8.88 -8.84
N VAL A 40 5.78 -9.48 -9.62
CA VAL A 40 5.03 -10.66 -9.16
C VAL A 40 6.03 -11.79 -8.92
N GLY A 41 5.85 -12.50 -7.80
CA GLY A 41 6.76 -13.57 -7.39
C GLY A 41 7.85 -13.13 -6.42
N LYS A 42 8.04 -11.82 -6.23
CA LYS A 42 9.06 -11.33 -5.31
C LYS A 42 8.70 -11.64 -3.87
N GLN A 43 9.68 -12.10 -3.10
CA GLN A 43 9.55 -12.31 -1.66
C GLN A 43 9.96 -11.02 -0.95
N VAL A 44 9.10 -10.55 -0.05
CA VAL A 44 9.37 -9.33 0.71
C VAL A 44 9.17 -9.57 2.19
N LYS A 45 9.79 -8.71 3.00
CA LYS A 45 9.65 -8.73 4.46
C LYS A 45 8.87 -7.51 4.90
N ALA A 46 8.18 -7.63 6.04
CA ALA A 46 7.50 -6.48 6.65
C ALA A 46 8.49 -5.33 6.82
N GLY A 47 8.11 -4.14 6.38
CA GLY A 47 8.94 -2.95 6.43
C GLY A 47 9.90 -2.79 5.27
N GLN A 48 9.95 -3.74 4.35
CA GLN A 48 10.81 -3.64 3.17
C GLN A 48 10.16 -2.74 2.13
N GLU A 49 10.97 -1.93 1.46
CA GLU A 49 10.52 -1.09 0.35
C GLU A 49 10.08 -1.96 -0.82
N VAL A 50 8.88 -1.73 -1.35
CA VAL A 50 8.30 -2.58 -2.41
C VAL A 50 7.81 -1.79 -3.61
N ALA A 51 7.55 -0.51 -3.48
CA ALA A 51 7.02 0.31 -4.56
C ALA A 51 7.48 1.75 -4.39
N VAL A 52 7.38 2.51 -5.47
CA VAL A 52 7.70 3.94 -5.44
C VAL A 52 6.57 4.70 -6.12
N LEU A 53 6.14 5.79 -5.51
CA LEU A 53 5.20 6.73 -6.12
C LEU A 53 5.90 8.06 -6.31
N GLU A 54 5.69 8.69 -7.47
CA GLU A 54 6.21 10.03 -7.70
C GLU A 54 5.05 10.96 -7.99
N SER A 55 5.05 12.10 -7.32
CA SER A 55 4.07 13.15 -7.55
C SER A 55 4.76 14.34 -8.23
N THR A 56 3.97 15.38 -8.52
CA THR A 56 4.50 16.61 -9.09
C THR A 56 5.48 17.31 -8.15
N LYS A 57 5.51 16.95 -6.86
CA LYS A 57 6.36 17.64 -5.87
C LYS A 57 7.33 16.73 -5.12
N ALA A 58 7.14 15.41 -5.13
CA ALA A 58 7.98 14.53 -4.31
C ALA A 58 7.93 13.08 -4.78
N ALA A 59 8.88 12.27 -4.30
CA ALA A 59 8.87 10.82 -4.46
C ALA A 59 8.64 10.20 -3.09
N ALA A 60 7.95 9.06 -3.04
CA ALA A 60 7.67 8.34 -1.81
C ALA A 60 7.93 6.86 -1.98
N ASP A 61 8.68 6.29 -1.04
CA ASP A 61 8.88 4.84 -0.97
C ASP A 61 7.70 4.21 -0.23
N ILE A 62 7.22 3.09 -0.74
CA ILE A 62 6.11 2.36 -0.14
C ILE A 62 6.66 1.08 0.48
N TYR A 63 6.36 0.87 1.76
CA TYR A 63 6.87 -0.28 2.52
C TYR A 63 5.80 -1.33 2.68
N SER A 64 6.20 -2.60 2.62
CA SER A 64 5.24 -3.68 2.79
C SER A 64 4.80 -3.77 4.26
N PRO A 65 3.49 -3.81 4.52
CA PRO A 65 3.00 -3.96 5.91
C PRO A 65 3.32 -5.34 6.51
N VAL A 66 3.49 -6.34 5.65
CA VAL A 66 3.67 -7.74 6.07
C VAL A 66 4.70 -8.43 5.21
N SER A 67 5.17 -9.60 5.68
CA SER A 67 6.07 -10.45 4.91
C SER A 67 5.26 -11.40 4.04
N GLY A 68 5.79 -11.73 2.87
CA GLY A 68 5.14 -12.69 1.98
C GLY A 68 5.61 -12.57 0.54
N GLU A 69 4.82 -13.16 -0.34
CA GLU A 69 5.11 -13.18 -1.77
C GLU A 69 4.14 -12.26 -2.52
N ILE A 70 4.68 -11.41 -3.39
CA ILE A 70 3.84 -10.57 -4.26
C ILE A 70 3.17 -11.48 -5.29
N VAL A 71 1.83 -11.52 -5.27
CA VAL A 71 1.06 -12.41 -6.15
C VAL A 71 0.30 -11.67 -7.24
N GLU A 72 0.08 -10.37 -7.07
CA GLU A 72 -0.64 -9.58 -8.07
C GLU A 72 -0.26 -8.11 -7.95
N ILE A 73 -0.27 -7.39 -9.08
CA ILE A 73 -0.08 -5.94 -9.09
C ILE A 73 -1.25 -5.31 -9.84
N ASN A 74 -1.58 -4.07 -9.51
CA ASN A 74 -2.70 -3.36 -10.13
C ASN A 74 -2.24 -2.70 -11.44
N GLN A 75 -2.24 -3.49 -12.51
CA GLN A 75 -1.78 -3.00 -13.81
C GLN A 75 -2.65 -1.90 -14.40
N LYS A 76 -3.89 -1.76 -13.93
CA LYS A 76 -4.78 -0.68 -14.37
C LYS A 76 -4.21 0.69 -14.06
N LEU A 77 -3.34 0.79 -13.06
CA LEU A 77 -2.73 2.06 -12.68
C LEU A 77 -1.81 2.61 -13.76
N VAL A 78 -1.30 1.77 -14.65
CA VAL A 78 -0.47 2.23 -15.77
C VAL A 78 -1.27 3.19 -16.67
N ASP A 79 -2.54 2.87 -16.91
CA ASP A 79 -3.41 3.70 -17.75
C ASP A 79 -4.29 4.66 -16.94
N PHE A 80 -4.52 4.35 -15.66
CA PHE A 80 -5.45 5.10 -14.80
C PHE A 80 -4.77 5.50 -13.49
N ILE A 81 -3.59 6.11 -13.60
CA ILE A 81 -2.79 6.47 -12.42
C ILE A 81 -3.51 7.42 -11.47
N HIS A 82 -4.45 8.22 -11.99
CA HIS A 82 -5.23 9.14 -11.17
C HIS A 82 -6.05 8.43 -10.08
N GLN A 83 -6.28 7.12 -10.22
CA GLN A 83 -7.01 6.36 -9.20
C GLN A 83 -6.28 6.32 -7.86
N ILE A 84 -4.96 6.48 -7.87
CA ILE A 84 -4.20 6.53 -6.62
C ILE A 84 -4.66 7.72 -5.79
N ASN A 85 -4.92 8.86 -6.42
CA ASN A 85 -5.42 10.04 -5.71
C ASN A 85 -6.94 10.00 -5.50
N ALA A 86 -7.69 9.57 -6.51
CA ALA A 86 -9.15 9.61 -6.47
C ALA A 86 -9.74 8.52 -5.57
N SER A 87 -9.08 7.37 -5.47
CA SER A 87 -9.63 6.21 -4.77
C SER A 87 -8.50 5.40 -4.13
N ALA A 88 -7.69 6.06 -3.30
CA ALA A 88 -6.48 5.47 -2.72
C ALA A 88 -6.75 4.17 -1.96
N GLU A 89 -7.89 4.09 -1.27
CA GLU A 89 -8.20 2.94 -0.41
C GLU A 89 -9.13 1.92 -1.08
N LYS A 90 -9.37 2.05 -2.38
CA LYS A 90 -10.16 1.10 -3.17
C LYS A 90 -9.49 0.84 -4.52
N GLU A 91 -9.92 1.56 -5.57
CA GLU A 91 -9.44 1.32 -6.94
C GLU A 91 -7.95 1.58 -7.10
N GLY A 92 -7.37 2.42 -6.26
CA GLY A 92 -5.95 2.77 -6.30
C GLY A 92 -5.04 1.81 -5.55
N TRP A 93 -5.48 0.59 -5.26
CA TRP A 93 -4.62 -0.39 -4.61
C TRP A 93 -3.37 -0.67 -5.48
N LEU A 94 -2.27 -1.02 -4.84
CA LEU A 94 -0.98 -1.17 -5.52
C LEU A 94 -0.62 -2.61 -5.84
N PHE A 95 -0.68 -3.49 -4.85
CA PHE A 95 -0.30 -4.89 -5.03
C PHE A 95 -1.04 -5.79 -4.06
N LYS A 96 -0.99 -7.10 -4.35
CA LYS A 96 -1.50 -8.12 -3.44
C LYS A 96 -0.35 -9.03 -3.02
N ILE A 97 -0.37 -9.42 -1.76
CA ILE A 97 0.68 -10.21 -1.14
C ILE A 97 0.08 -11.42 -0.43
N LYS A 98 0.66 -12.59 -0.70
CA LYS A 98 0.30 -13.80 0.03
C LYS A 98 1.09 -13.79 1.34
N LEU A 99 0.38 -13.67 2.47
CA LEU A 99 1.03 -13.54 3.77
C LEU A 99 1.83 -14.79 4.14
N ALA A 100 3.08 -14.58 4.57
CA ALA A 100 3.91 -15.65 5.10
C ALA A 100 3.53 -15.97 6.55
N ASN A 101 3.11 -14.93 7.31
CA ASN A 101 2.74 -15.09 8.70
C ASN A 101 1.58 -14.16 9.03
N HIS A 102 0.38 -14.74 9.15
CA HIS A 102 -0.84 -13.96 9.38
C HIS A 102 -0.77 -13.16 10.70
N ALA A 103 -0.01 -13.64 11.68
CA ALA A 103 0.12 -12.95 12.97
C ALA A 103 0.73 -11.56 12.84
N GLU A 104 1.45 -11.26 11.77
CA GLU A 104 2.00 -9.92 11.56
C GLU A 104 0.94 -8.85 11.45
N THR A 105 -0.28 -9.21 11.03
CA THR A 105 -1.38 -8.24 10.93
C THR A 105 -1.84 -7.72 12.28
N GLU A 106 -1.59 -8.49 13.34
CA GLU A 106 -1.99 -8.09 14.69
C GLU A 106 -1.15 -6.93 15.22
N LYS A 107 0.03 -6.71 14.64
CA LYS A 107 0.91 -5.62 15.03
C LYS A 107 0.57 -4.31 14.33
N LEU A 108 -0.33 -4.37 13.35
CA LEU A 108 -0.71 -3.20 12.57
C LEU A 108 -1.81 -2.41 13.27
N LEU A 109 -1.93 -1.14 12.91
CA LEU A 109 -2.89 -0.23 13.53
C LEU A 109 -4.31 -0.50 13.03
N LYS A 110 -5.28 -0.40 13.93
CA LYS A 110 -6.68 -0.33 13.55
C LYS A 110 -6.97 1.06 13.00
N ARG A 111 -8.06 1.20 12.25
CA ARG A 111 -8.41 2.51 11.68
C ARG A 111 -8.49 3.61 12.73
N GLU A 112 -9.14 3.35 13.86
CA GLU A 112 -9.29 4.39 14.89
C GLU A 112 -7.97 4.84 15.47
N ASP A 113 -7.01 3.91 15.65
CA ASP A 113 -5.69 4.25 16.14
C ASP A 113 -4.90 5.02 15.10
N TYR A 114 -5.03 4.62 13.83
CA TYR A 114 -4.39 5.31 12.73
C TYR A 114 -4.93 6.74 12.57
N LEU A 115 -6.25 6.91 12.66
CA LEU A 115 -6.86 8.24 12.55
C LEU A 115 -6.38 9.16 13.65
N GLY A 116 -6.18 8.64 14.87
CA GLY A 116 -5.60 9.40 15.96
C GLY A 116 -4.17 9.87 15.66
N LEU A 117 -3.43 9.07 14.92
CA LEU A 117 -2.04 9.37 14.58
C LEU A 117 -1.94 10.53 13.59
N VAL A 118 -2.87 10.62 12.64
CA VAL A 118 -2.80 11.59 11.53
C VAL A 118 -3.61 12.86 11.76
N GLN A 119 -4.21 13.00 12.90
CA GLN A 119 -4.93 14.23 13.27
C GLN A 119 -4.02 15.30 13.82
#